data_25acd1961ed1d9238d11b264af465067
#
_entry.id   25acd1961ed1d9238d11b264af465067
#
_cell.length_a   1.000
_cell.length_b   1.000
_cell.length_c   1.000
_cell.angle_alpha   90.00
_cell.angle_beta   90.00
_cell.angle_gamma   90.00
#
_symmetry.space_group_name_H-M   'P 1'
#
loop_
_entity.id
_entity.type
_entity.pdbx_description
1 polymer ?
#
loop_
_entity_poly.entity_id
_entity_poly.type
_entity_poly.pdbx_seq_one_letter_code
_entity_poly.pdbx_strand_id
1 'polypeptide(L)'
;MNNPITAVCEITMGCNMRCKHCGSSCENALEGELTTEEALKLCDDLGELGFQWITLSGGEPTIRKDWDLIAKRLYENGIIPNMISNGWLISEEIADRAEKAGINTIAISIDGLEETHDFIRKEGSFNRIMHAFDILKTRNIRCAAITTINNRNITELPQLRDILIEKGVGGWQLQLGLPMGNMAKNSDLVAQPYHINDVIDFAYQTVMDSYNIDIMLA
;
A
#
# COMPACT_ATOMS: atom_id res chain seq x y z
N MET A 1 24.52 3.64 18.93
CA MET A 1 23.91 2.71 17.95
C MET A 1 22.73 3.45 17.33
N ASN A 2 22.59 3.44 16.02
CA ASN A 2 21.38 4.00 15.40
C ASN A 2 20.24 2.98 15.61
N ASN A 3 19.19 3.36 16.32
CA ASN A 3 18.01 2.50 16.43
C ASN A 3 17.31 2.42 15.08
N PRO A 4 16.77 1.26 14.69
CA PRO A 4 15.97 1.12 13.50
C PRO A 4 14.73 2.00 13.64
N ILE A 5 14.38 2.75 12.57
CA ILE A 5 13.26 3.70 12.61
C ILE A 5 11.99 3.07 12.07
N THR A 6 12.11 2.32 10.98
CA THR A 6 10.94 1.79 10.26
C THR A 6 11.19 0.37 9.76
N ALA A 7 10.11 -0.41 9.64
CA ALA A 7 10.11 -1.69 8.93
C ALA A 7 8.74 -1.94 8.27
N VAL A 8 8.76 -2.85 7.29
CA VAL A 8 7.56 -3.42 6.68
C VAL A 8 7.44 -4.86 7.15
N CYS A 9 6.28 -5.22 7.70
CA CYS A 9 5.97 -6.57 8.15
C CYS A 9 4.97 -7.21 7.17
N GLU A 10 5.41 -8.20 6.43
CA GLU A 10 4.52 -9.06 5.64
C GLU A 10 3.84 -10.05 6.59
N ILE A 11 2.64 -9.71 7.08
CA ILE A 11 1.93 -10.50 8.10
C ILE A 11 1.23 -11.74 7.53
N THR A 12 1.10 -11.82 6.20
CA THR A 12 0.60 -13.00 5.47
C THR A 12 1.03 -12.93 4.01
N MET A 13 1.27 -14.05 3.39
CA MET A 13 1.44 -14.18 1.93
C MET A 13 0.11 -14.49 1.21
N GLY A 14 -0.97 -14.70 1.96
CA GLY A 14 -2.30 -14.82 1.41
C GLY A 14 -2.74 -13.52 0.72
N CYS A 15 -3.40 -13.64 -0.42
CA CYS A 15 -3.94 -12.50 -1.17
C CYS A 15 -5.21 -12.87 -1.91
N ASN A 16 -6.15 -11.95 -1.98
CA ASN A 16 -7.40 -12.09 -2.76
C ASN A 16 -7.27 -11.58 -4.19
N MET A 17 -6.05 -11.19 -4.63
CA MET A 17 -5.73 -10.75 -5.98
C MET A 17 -4.53 -11.54 -6.55
N ARG A 18 -4.40 -11.51 -7.88
CA ARG A 18 -3.29 -12.13 -8.64
C ARG A 18 -2.72 -11.10 -9.62
N CYS A 19 -2.18 -10.01 -9.05
CA CYS A 19 -1.69 -8.89 -9.83
C CYS A 19 -0.55 -9.30 -10.77
N LYS A 20 -0.60 -8.83 -12.02
CA LYS A 20 0.40 -9.15 -13.05
C LYS A 20 1.80 -8.61 -12.71
N HIS A 21 1.88 -7.56 -11.91
CA HIS A 21 3.13 -6.91 -11.52
C HIS A 21 3.60 -7.30 -10.10
N CYS A 22 2.92 -8.24 -9.42
CA CYS A 22 3.25 -8.61 -8.05
C CYS A 22 4.67 -9.18 -7.94
N GLY A 23 5.55 -8.49 -7.22
CA GLY A 23 6.93 -8.93 -7.00
C GLY A 23 7.03 -10.17 -6.10
N SER A 24 6.15 -10.29 -5.11
CA SER A 24 6.11 -11.42 -4.16
C SER A 24 5.28 -12.62 -4.67
N SER A 25 4.54 -12.46 -5.79
CA SER A 25 3.64 -13.51 -6.33
C SER A 25 2.68 -14.10 -5.29
N CYS A 26 2.18 -13.26 -4.39
CA CYS A 26 1.33 -13.67 -3.28
C CYS A 26 0.06 -14.39 -3.74
N GLU A 27 -0.29 -15.47 -3.04
CA GLU A 27 -1.47 -16.26 -3.38
C GLU A 27 -2.18 -16.81 -2.15
N ASN A 28 -1.63 -17.81 -1.52
CA ASN A 28 -2.15 -18.43 -0.32
C ASN A 28 -1.24 -18.09 0.85
N ALA A 29 -1.79 -18.12 2.05
CA ALA A 29 -0.98 -18.06 3.26
C ALA A 29 0.05 -19.21 3.26
N LEU A 30 1.27 -18.93 3.69
CA LEU A 30 2.31 -19.94 3.75
C LEU A 30 2.10 -20.85 4.96
N GLU A 31 2.51 -22.10 4.82
CA GLU A 31 2.67 -22.96 5.99
C GLU A 31 3.77 -22.39 6.90
N GLY A 32 3.46 -22.22 8.18
CA GLY A 32 4.39 -21.66 9.16
C GLY A 32 4.41 -20.13 9.23
N GLU A 33 3.42 -19.41 8.69
CA GLU A 33 3.20 -18.02 9.07
C GLU A 33 3.03 -17.91 10.60
N LEU A 34 3.50 -16.80 11.18
CA LEU A 34 3.40 -16.58 12.61
C LEU A 34 1.95 -16.73 13.09
N THR A 35 1.76 -17.48 14.17
CA THR A 35 0.50 -17.48 14.92
C THR A 35 0.21 -16.09 15.47
N THR A 36 -1.01 -15.86 15.93
CA THR A 36 -1.38 -14.60 16.60
C THR A 36 -0.45 -14.31 17.77
N GLU A 37 -0.15 -15.31 18.62
CA GLU A 37 0.71 -15.16 19.79
C GLU A 37 2.14 -14.78 19.42
N GLU A 38 2.72 -15.44 18.44
CA GLU A 38 4.06 -15.14 17.93
C GLU A 38 4.13 -13.75 17.29
N ALA A 39 3.09 -13.36 16.51
CA ALA A 39 3.01 -12.04 15.91
C ALA A 39 2.90 -10.92 16.96
N LEU A 40 2.11 -11.14 18.02
CA LEU A 40 2.01 -10.19 19.14
C LEU A 40 3.34 -10.09 19.91
N LYS A 41 4.02 -11.22 20.14
CA LYS A 41 5.36 -11.19 20.73
C LYS A 41 6.36 -10.43 19.88
N LEU A 42 6.34 -10.62 18.56
CA LEU A 42 7.17 -9.83 17.65
C LEU A 42 6.92 -8.31 17.79
N CYS A 43 5.66 -7.90 17.96
CA CYS A 43 5.33 -6.50 18.21
C CYS A 43 5.98 -5.97 19.51
N ASP A 44 6.00 -6.81 20.57
CA ASP A 44 6.65 -6.45 21.84
C ASP A 44 8.17 -6.29 21.63
N ASP A 45 8.82 -7.26 20.95
CA ASP A 45 10.25 -7.23 20.65
C ASP A 45 10.62 -5.99 19.79
N LEU A 46 9.78 -5.60 18.82
CA LEU A 46 9.95 -4.39 18.00
C LEU A 46 9.86 -3.11 18.85
N GLY A 47 8.95 -3.07 19.84
CA GLY A 47 8.84 -1.98 20.78
C GLY A 47 10.10 -1.84 21.65
N GLU A 48 10.60 -2.94 22.20
CA GLU A 48 11.83 -2.97 22.98
C GLU A 48 13.07 -2.53 22.17
N LEU A 49 13.11 -2.85 20.88
CA LEU A 49 14.17 -2.42 19.95
C LEU A 49 14.06 -0.92 19.55
N GLY A 50 12.96 -0.25 19.88
CA GLY A 50 12.77 1.18 19.65
C GLY A 50 12.36 1.53 18.21
N PHE A 51 11.67 0.63 17.51
CA PHE A 51 11.04 0.96 16.23
C PHE A 51 9.98 2.06 16.41
N GLN A 52 9.89 2.95 15.43
CA GLN A 52 8.94 4.09 15.47
C GLN A 52 7.75 3.87 14.53
N TRP A 53 7.95 3.27 13.37
CA TRP A 53 6.91 3.00 12.38
C TRP A 53 7.00 1.57 11.88
N ILE A 54 5.87 0.89 11.89
CA ILE A 54 5.73 -0.44 11.26
C ILE A 54 4.58 -0.38 10.25
N THR A 55 4.86 -0.80 9.03
CA THR A 55 3.84 -0.93 8.00
C THR A 55 3.43 -2.39 7.86
N LEU A 56 2.17 -2.70 8.14
CA LEU A 56 1.59 -4.01 7.87
C LEU A 56 1.37 -4.15 6.36
N SER A 57 1.88 -5.22 5.81
CA SER A 57 1.85 -5.56 4.38
C SER A 57 1.76 -7.07 4.20
N GLY A 58 2.12 -7.56 3.03
CA GLY A 58 2.18 -8.98 2.69
C GLY A 58 1.52 -9.24 1.35
N GLY A 59 0.68 -10.25 1.25
CA GLY A 59 -0.29 -10.39 0.18
C GLY A 59 -1.35 -9.30 0.33
N GLU A 60 -2.35 -9.57 1.15
CA GLU A 60 -3.34 -8.58 1.57
C GLU A 60 -3.55 -8.69 3.08
N PRO A 61 -3.13 -7.68 3.86
CA PRO A 61 -3.20 -7.76 5.33
C PRO A 61 -4.62 -8.01 5.85
N THR A 62 -5.63 -7.41 5.22
CA THR A 62 -7.02 -7.46 5.69
C THR A 62 -7.67 -8.85 5.60
N ILE A 63 -7.06 -9.82 4.90
CA ILE A 63 -7.56 -11.21 4.90
C ILE A 63 -7.06 -12.02 6.10
N ARG A 64 -5.98 -11.60 6.75
CA ARG A 64 -5.52 -12.19 8.00
C ARG A 64 -6.46 -11.75 9.13
N LYS A 65 -7.07 -12.70 9.83
CA LYS A 65 -8.20 -12.40 10.75
C LYS A 65 -7.83 -11.51 11.94
N ASP A 66 -6.59 -11.58 12.39
CA ASP A 66 -6.04 -10.91 13.58
C ASP A 66 -5.15 -9.69 13.24
N TRP A 67 -5.22 -9.18 12.01
CA TRP A 67 -4.41 -8.03 11.58
C TRP A 67 -4.59 -6.79 12.49
N ASP A 68 -5.80 -6.56 12.97
CA ASP A 68 -6.12 -5.45 13.86
C ASP A 68 -5.59 -5.64 15.29
N LEU A 69 -5.49 -6.89 15.78
CA LEU A 69 -4.82 -7.19 17.03
C LEU A 69 -3.32 -6.90 16.95
N ILE A 70 -2.70 -7.24 15.82
CA ILE A 70 -1.28 -6.94 15.54
C ILE A 70 -1.06 -5.42 15.50
N ALA A 71 -1.89 -4.70 14.74
CA ALA A 71 -1.83 -3.24 14.66
C ALA A 71 -1.99 -2.58 16.04
N LYS A 72 -2.97 -3.04 16.80
CA LYS A 72 -3.24 -2.54 18.15
C LYS A 72 -2.06 -2.78 19.10
N ARG A 73 -1.41 -3.95 19.04
CA ARG A 73 -0.24 -4.25 19.87
C ARG A 73 0.96 -3.36 19.52
N LEU A 74 1.18 -3.07 18.23
CA LEU A 74 2.18 -2.09 17.82
C LEU A 74 1.89 -0.71 18.42
N TYR A 75 0.64 -0.25 18.32
CA TYR A 75 0.22 1.02 18.88
C TYR A 75 0.41 1.10 20.40
N GLU A 76 0.03 0.04 21.13
CA GLU A 76 0.20 -0.08 22.59
C GLU A 76 1.67 -0.05 23.01
N ASN A 77 2.58 -0.52 22.16
CA ASN A 77 4.04 -0.46 22.35
C ASN A 77 4.66 0.88 21.91
N GLY A 78 3.85 1.90 21.60
CA GLY A 78 4.31 3.23 21.19
C GLY A 78 4.83 3.31 19.75
N ILE A 79 4.59 2.27 18.94
CA ILE A 79 4.93 2.23 17.52
C ILE A 79 3.74 2.75 16.72
N ILE A 80 3.98 3.55 15.69
CA ILE A 80 2.95 4.04 14.76
C ILE A 80 2.67 2.95 13.72
N PRO A 81 1.49 2.26 13.76
CA PRO A 81 1.16 1.26 12.76
C PRO A 81 0.59 1.92 11.50
N ASN A 82 1.06 1.48 10.34
CA ASN A 82 0.51 1.81 9.03
C ASN A 82 0.10 0.53 8.31
N MET A 83 -0.64 0.65 7.22
CA MET A 83 -1.07 -0.49 6.41
C MET A 83 -0.96 -0.18 4.93
N ILE A 84 -0.50 -1.16 4.14
CA ILE A 84 -0.61 -1.17 2.68
C ILE A 84 -1.69 -2.20 2.33
N SER A 85 -2.69 -1.80 1.57
CA SER A 85 -3.80 -2.66 1.16
C SER A 85 -4.09 -2.51 -0.33
N ASN A 86 -4.60 -3.58 -0.94
CA ASN A 86 -5.15 -3.51 -2.29
C ASN A 86 -6.55 -2.85 -2.34
N GLY A 87 -7.10 -2.48 -1.20
CA GLY A 87 -8.35 -1.75 -1.06
C GLY A 87 -9.64 -2.56 -1.30
N TRP A 88 -9.55 -3.79 -1.80
CA TRP A 88 -10.72 -4.59 -2.19
C TRP A 88 -11.70 -4.86 -1.06
N LEU A 89 -11.20 -5.09 0.16
CA LEU A 89 -12.00 -5.41 1.33
C LEU A 89 -12.29 -4.22 2.24
N ILE A 90 -11.78 -3.03 1.92
CA ILE A 90 -12.03 -1.84 2.73
C ILE A 90 -13.54 -1.54 2.73
N SER A 91 -14.12 -1.64 3.90
CA SER A 91 -15.52 -1.36 4.21
C SER A 91 -15.58 -0.49 5.46
N GLU A 92 -16.76 0.01 5.81
CA GLU A 92 -16.97 0.75 7.06
C GLU A 92 -16.48 -0.06 8.27
N GLU A 93 -16.77 -1.39 8.30
CA GLU A 93 -16.32 -2.27 9.37
C GLU A 93 -14.80 -2.36 9.45
N ILE A 94 -14.11 -2.55 8.30
CA ILE A 94 -12.64 -2.61 8.27
C ILE A 94 -12.04 -1.27 8.68
N ALA A 95 -12.61 -0.15 8.22
CA ALA A 95 -12.17 1.19 8.59
C ALA A 95 -12.34 1.45 10.10
N ASP A 96 -13.48 1.02 10.68
CA ASP A 96 -13.72 1.10 12.13
C ASP A 96 -12.71 0.28 12.95
N ARG A 97 -12.38 -0.93 12.49
CA ARG A 97 -11.37 -1.78 13.12
C ARG A 97 -9.99 -1.15 13.03
N ALA A 98 -9.63 -0.58 11.87
CA ALA A 98 -8.36 0.09 11.67
C ALA A 98 -8.20 1.31 12.60
N GLU A 99 -9.23 2.14 12.71
CA GLU A 99 -9.22 3.29 13.61
C GLU A 99 -9.09 2.89 15.07
N LYS A 100 -9.85 1.87 15.52
CA LYS A 100 -9.77 1.32 16.89
C LYS A 100 -8.43 0.64 17.19
N ALA A 101 -7.77 0.11 16.18
CA ALA A 101 -6.44 -0.50 16.29
C ALA A 101 -5.30 0.53 16.28
N GLY A 102 -5.60 1.83 16.09
CA GLY A 102 -4.62 2.90 16.08
C GLY A 102 -3.85 3.03 14.75
N ILE A 103 -4.35 2.46 13.64
CA ILE A 103 -3.73 2.64 12.33
C ILE A 103 -3.69 4.13 11.99
N ASN A 104 -2.48 4.64 11.73
CA ASN A 104 -2.26 6.04 11.38
C ASN A 104 -2.51 6.32 9.90
N THR A 105 -2.00 5.45 9.02
CA THR A 105 -2.10 5.62 7.57
C THR A 105 -2.51 4.32 6.91
N ILE A 106 -3.46 4.37 5.99
CA ILE A 106 -3.73 3.30 5.04
C ILE A 106 -3.34 3.78 3.65
N ALA A 107 -2.36 3.10 3.06
CA ALA A 107 -1.94 3.33 1.69
C ALA A 107 -2.62 2.30 0.77
N ILE A 108 -3.44 2.79 -0.15
CA ILE A 108 -4.15 1.94 -1.11
C ILE A 108 -3.33 1.85 -2.40
N SER A 109 -3.18 0.64 -2.88
CA SER A 109 -2.51 0.37 -4.14
C SER A 109 -3.39 0.71 -5.33
N ILE A 110 -2.95 1.63 -6.20
CA ILE A 110 -3.63 2.03 -7.43
C ILE A 110 -2.62 2.19 -8.57
N ASP A 111 -2.81 1.50 -9.68
CA ASP A 111 -1.80 1.42 -10.75
C ASP A 111 -2.26 2.00 -12.08
N GLY A 112 -3.15 2.95 -12.07
CA GLY A 112 -3.61 3.66 -13.27
C GLY A 112 -5.09 3.99 -13.24
N LEU A 113 -5.61 4.42 -14.35
CA LEU A 113 -7.04 4.60 -14.58
C LEU A 113 -7.73 3.24 -14.63
N GLU A 114 -9.06 3.22 -14.67
CA GLU A 114 -9.88 2.02 -14.51
C GLU A 114 -9.42 0.85 -15.40
N GLU A 115 -9.27 1.06 -16.70
CA GLU A 115 -8.86 0.00 -17.63
C GLU A 115 -7.47 -0.55 -17.31
N THR A 116 -6.51 0.32 -17.06
CA THR A 116 -5.12 -0.06 -16.74
C THR A 116 -5.03 -0.74 -15.39
N HIS A 117 -5.68 -0.17 -14.37
CA HIS A 117 -5.68 -0.73 -13.03
C HIS A 117 -6.31 -2.12 -12.98
N ASP A 118 -7.50 -2.28 -13.57
CA ASP A 118 -8.23 -3.54 -13.58
C ASP A 118 -7.48 -4.62 -14.39
N PHE A 119 -6.86 -4.23 -15.51
CA PHE A 119 -5.99 -5.13 -16.28
C PHE A 119 -4.81 -5.67 -15.47
N ILE A 120 -4.18 -4.80 -14.68
CA ILE A 120 -2.99 -5.16 -13.89
C ILE A 120 -3.38 -5.98 -12.66
N ARG A 121 -4.45 -5.62 -11.97
CA ARG A 121 -4.84 -6.20 -10.68
C ARG A 121 -6.00 -7.17 -10.77
N LYS A 122 -7.19 -6.68 -10.97
CA LYS A 122 -8.42 -7.47 -11.00
C LYS A 122 -9.58 -6.62 -11.53
N GLU A 123 -10.39 -7.18 -12.39
CA GLU A 123 -11.60 -6.54 -12.91
C GLU A 123 -12.51 -6.02 -11.79
N GLY A 124 -12.95 -4.77 -11.91
CA GLY A 124 -13.79 -4.07 -10.94
C GLY A 124 -13.06 -3.57 -9.70
N SER A 125 -11.73 -3.73 -9.62
CA SER A 125 -10.96 -3.27 -8.45
C SER A 125 -10.84 -1.76 -8.40
N PHE A 126 -10.77 -1.06 -9.53
CA PHE A 126 -10.70 0.40 -9.54
C PHE A 126 -11.91 1.03 -8.84
N ASN A 127 -13.11 0.62 -9.20
CA ASN A 127 -14.33 1.17 -8.60
C ASN A 127 -14.44 0.84 -7.10
N ARG A 128 -13.93 -0.32 -6.68
CA ARG A 128 -13.86 -0.67 -5.26
C ARG A 128 -12.93 0.23 -4.48
N ILE A 129 -11.73 0.52 -5.01
CA ILE A 129 -10.79 1.41 -4.30
C ILE A 129 -11.25 2.86 -4.32
N MET A 130 -11.98 3.32 -5.34
CA MET A 130 -12.61 4.64 -5.32
C MET A 130 -13.59 4.77 -4.15
N HIS A 131 -14.38 3.72 -3.89
CA HIS A 131 -15.26 3.67 -2.73
C HIS A 131 -14.47 3.55 -1.41
N ALA A 132 -13.38 2.79 -1.39
CA ALA A 132 -12.52 2.69 -0.23
C ALA A 132 -11.91 4.04 0.18
N PHE A 133 -11.49 4.87 -0.79
CA PHE A 133 -11.03 6.23 -0.53
C PHE A 133 -12.16 7.07 0.10
N ASP A 134 -13.39 6.99 -0.41
CA ASP A 134 -14.54 7.73 0.14
C ASP A 134 -14.82 7.32 1.60
N ILE A 135 -14.72 6.04 1.94
CA ILE A 135 -14.85 5.56 3.33
C ILE A 135 -13.73 6.14 4.21
N LEU A 136 -12.47 6.00 3.78
CA LEU A 136 -11.31 6.44 4.57
C LEU A 136 -11.29 7.95 4.78
N LYS A 137 -11.76 8.75 3.81
CA LYS A 137 -11.87 10.21 3.91
C LYS A 137 -12.74 10.66 5.09
N THR A 138 -13.68 9.83 5.55
CA THR A 138 -14.57 10.14 6.69
C THR A 138 -14.00 9.71 8.04
N ARG A 139 -12.80 9.13 8.07
CA ARG A 139 -12.17 8.56 9.27
C ARG A 139 -10.98 9.40 9.73
N ASN A 140 -10.57 9.20 10.98
CA ASN A 140 -9.33 9.77 11.50
C ASN A 140 -8.12 8.90 11.12
N ILE A 141 -8.04 8.52 9.86
CA ILE A 141 -6.97 7.72 9.27
C ILE A 141 -6.43 8.49 8.06
N ARG A 142 -5.12 8.69 7.99
CA ARG A 142 -4.52 9.30 6.81
C ARG A 142 -4.65 8.36 5.62
N CYS A 143 -5.07 8.91 4.50
CA CYS A 143 -5.17 8.16 3.26
C CYS A 143 -3.99 8.45 2.35
N ALA A 144 -3.31 7.41 1.89
CA ALA A 144 -2.23 7.49 0.91
C ALA A 144 -2.49 6.56 -0.27
N ALA A 145 -1.76 6.75 -1.35
CA ALA A 145 -1.76 5.88 -2.52
C ALA A 145 -0.35 5.34 -2.81
N ILE A 146 -0.28 4.15 -3.39
CA ILE A 146 0.97 3.57 -3.92
C ILE A 146 0.70 3.13 -5.35
N THR A 147 1.55 3.58 -6.26
CA THR A 147 1.52 3.19 -7.68
C THR A 147 2.82 2.52 -8.08
N THR A 148 2.73 1.31 -8.60
CA THR A 148 3.86 0.66 -9.25
C THR A 148 3.92 1.09 -10.71
N ILE A 149 4.91 1.93 -11.02
CA ILE A 149 5.13 2.47 -12.37
C ILE A 149 5.48 1.34 -13.34
N ASN A 150 4.80 1.36 -14.46
CA ASN A 150 4.97 0.38 -15.53
C ASN A 150 4.66 1.02 -16.91
N ASN A 151 4.94 0.28 -17.99
CA ASN A 151 4.76 0.80 -19.35
C ASN A 151 3.33 1.24 -19.71
N ARG A 152 2.31 0.80 -18.97
CA ARG A 152 0.92 1.15 -19.26
C ARG A 152 0.45 2.42 -18.56
N ASN A 153 0.95 2.66 -17.32
CA ASN A 153 0.38 3.71 -16.47
C ASN A 153 1.15 5.03 -16.47
N ILE A 154 2.36 5.07 -17.02
CA ILE A 154 3.20 6.26 -16.94
C ILE A 154 2.55 7.51 -17.54
N THR A 155 1.81 7.37 -18.64
CA THR A 155 1.11 8.47 -19.29
C THR A 155 -0.19 8.86 -18.59
N GLU A 156 -0.67 8.03 -17.65
CA GLU A 156 -1.91 8.26 -16.92
C GLU A 156 -1.68 9.01 -15.59
N LEU A 157 -0.42 9.19 -15.16
CA LEU A 157 -0.07 9.80 -13.87
C LEU A 157 -0.72 11.17 -13.63
N PRO A 158 -0.79 12.10 -14.61
CA PRO A 158 -1.43 13.40 -14.39
C PRO A 158 -2.93 13.28 -14.06
N GLN A 159 -3.65 12.42 -14.79
CA GLN A 159 -5.08 12.20 -14.55
C GLN A 159 -5.32 11.46 -13.23
N LEU A 160 -4.47 10.49 -12.93
CA LEU A 160 -4.53 9.74 -11.67
C LEU A 160 -4.28 10.66 -10.47
N ARG A 161 -3.31 11.58 -10.56
CA ARG A 161 -3.07 12.61 -9.54
C ARG A 161 -4.34 13.40 -9.24
N ASP A 162 -5.00 13.88 -10.27
CA ASP A 162 -6.18 14.73 -10.12
C ASP A 162 -7.33 13.96 -9.43
N ILE A 163 -7.52 12.68 -9.78
CA ILE A 163 -8.47 11.77 -9.10
C ILE A 163 -8.08 11.58 -7.63
N LEU A 164 -6.81 11.33 -7.33
CA LEU A 164 -6.33 11.11 -5.95
C LEU A 164 -6.56 12.35 -5.08
N ILE A 165 -6.30 13.56 -5.61
CA ILE A 165 -6.56 14.82 -4.91
C ILE A 165 -8.07 14.98 -4.63
N GLU A 166 -8.94 14.71 -5.60
CA GLU A 166 -10.40 14.75 -5.42
C GLU A 166 -10.86 13.79 -4.31
N LYS A 167 -10.27 12.62 -4.26
CA LYS A 167 -10.53 11.60 -3.22
C LYS A 167 -9.94 11.95 -1.86
N GLY A 168 -9.16 13.01 -1.75
CA GLY A 168 -8.56 13.47 -0.48
C GLY A 168 -7.33 12.67 -0.05
N VAL A 169 -6.65 12.05 -1.00
CA VAL A 169 -5.38 11.36 -0.76
C VAL A 169 -4.30 12.39 -0.49
N GLY A 170 -3.68 12.32 0.69
CA GLY A 170 -2.66 13.29 1.13
C GLY A 170 -1.24 12.94 0.71
N GLY A 171 -0.94 11.65 0.47
CA GLY A 171 0.39 11.19 0.07
C GLY A 171 0.32 10.16 -1.05
N TRP A 172 1.27 10.23 -1.98
CA TRP A 172 1.34 9.31 -3.12
C TRP A 172 2.76 8.82 -3.35
N GLN A 173 2.98 7.53 -3.14
CA GLN A 173 4.24 6.88 -3.42
C GLN A 173 4.26 6.32 -4.84
N LEU A 174 5.25 6.72 -5.62
CA LEU A 174 5.57 6.18 -6.94
C LEU A 174 6.78 5.27 -6.81
N GLN A 175 6.64 4.00 -7.16
CA GLN A 175 7.71 3.02 -7.11
C GLN A 175 7.90 2.34 -8.46
N LEU A 176 9.13 2.06 -8.84
CA LEU A 176 9.41 1.35 -10.09
C LEU A 176 9.11 -0.14 -9.95
N GLY A 177 8.37 -0.68 -10.92
CA GLY A 177 8.14 -2.11 -11.02
C GLY A 177 9.41 -2.84 -11.47
N LEU A 178 9.94 -3.71 -10.61
CA LEU A 178 11.08 -4.55 -10.94
C LEU A 178 10.64 -5.90 -11.55
N PRO A 179 11.40 -6.50 -12.46
CA PRO A 179 11.08 -7.78 -13.11
C PRO A 179 11.25 -8.97 -12.14
N MET A 180 10.43 -8.99 -11.08
CA MET A 180 10.40 -10.02 -10.04
C MET A 180 9.01 -10.66 -9.97
N GLY A 181 8.93 -11.89 -9.47
CA GLY A 181 7.66 -12.59 -9.26
C GLY A 181 6.81 -12.66 -10.54
N ASN A 182 5.55 -12.22 -10.44
CA ASN A 182 4.65 -12.18 -11.60
C ASN A 182 5.07 -11.14 -12.65
N MET A 183 5.72 -10.03 -12.24
CA MET A 183 6.22 -9.01 -13.17
C MET A 183 7.24 -9.60 -14.13
N ALA A 184 8.09 -10.54 -13.69
CA ALA A 184 9.04 -11.22 -14.57
C ALA A 184 8.37 -12.03 -15.70
N LYS A 185 7.13 -12.47 -15.48
CA LYS A 185 6.32 -13.19 -16.48
C LYS A 185 5.52 -12.26 -17.39
N ASN A 186 5.43 -10.99 -17.05
CA ASN A 186 4.73 -9.92 -17.76
C ASN A 186 5.73 -8.81 -18.12
N SER A 187 6.79 -9.16 -18.83
CA SER A 187 7.91 -8.27 -19.14
C SER A 187 7.52 -7.03 -19.95
N ASP A 188 6.40 -7.08 -20.66
CA ASP A 188 5.79 -5.96 -21.37
C ASP A 188 5.31 -4.83 -20.43
N LEU A 189 5.08 -5.15 -19.14
CA LEU A 189 4.75 -4.16 -18.13
C LEU A 189 5.99 -3.47 -17.54
N VAL A 190 7.19 -4.04 -17.65
CA VAL A 190 8.40 -3.47 -17.04
C VAL A 190 8.71 -2.10 -17.62
N ALA A 191 8.76 -1.09 -16.76
CA ALA A 191 9.11 0.27 -17.15
C ALA A 191 10.53 0.32 -17.76
N GLN A 192 10.67 1.06 -18.84
CA GLN A 192 11.98 1.21 -19.50
C GLN A 192 12.82 2.27 -18.78
N PRO A 193 14.16 2.20 -18.84
CA PRO A 193 15.04 3.14 -18.15
C PRO A 193 14.77 4.63 -18.45
N TYR A 194 14.32 4.94 -19.66
CA TYR A 194 13.99 6.33 -20.04
C TYR A 194 12.75 6.88 -19.31
N HIS A 195 11.83 6.02 -18.88
CA HIS A 195 10.66 6.42 -18.09
C HIS A 195 11.02 6.98 -16.71
N ILE A 196 12.24 6.72 -16.22
CA ILE A 196 12.68 7.27 -14.93
C ILE A 196 12.67 8.81 -14.98
N ASN A 197 13.13 9.40 -16.09
CA ASN A 197 13.10 10.85 -16.24
C ASN A 197 11.66 11.38 -16.28
N ASP A 198 10.76 10.70 -16.99
CA ASP A 198 9.35 11.09 -17.08
C ASP A 198 8.68 11.09 -15.68
N VAL A 199 8.99 10.09 -14.84
CA VAL A 199 8.48 10.02 -13.46
C VAL A 199 9.06 11.13 -12.58
N ILE A 200 10.37 11.39 -12.70
CA ILE A 200 11.03 12.46 -11.93
C ILE A 200 10.46 13.82 -12.34
N ASP A 201 10.32 14.08 -13.64
CA ASP A 201 9.78 15.34 -14.16
C ASP A 201 8.32 15.53 -13.72
N PHE A 202 7.50 14.46 -13.77
CA PHE A 202 6.13 14.49 -13.26
C PHE A 202 6.07 14.82 -11.77
N ALA A 203 6.89 14.15 -10.96
CA ALA A 203 6.94 14.38 -9.52
C ALA A 203 7.40 15.82 -9.21
N TYR A 204 8.45 16.29 -9.89
CA TYR A 204 8.97 17.65 -9.74
C TYR A 204 7.90 18.69 -10.09
N GLN A 205 7.24 18.57 -11.24
CA GLN A 205 6.18 19.51 -11.64
C GLN A 205 5.00 19.49 -10.67
N THR A 206 4.60 18.31 -10.17
CA THR A 206 3.51 18.22 -9.18
C THR A 206 3.85 19.00 -7.91
N VAL A 207 5.09 18.95 -7.43
CA VAL A 207 5.55 19.71 -6.26
C VAL A 207 5.63 21.22 -6.58
N MET A 208 6.23 21.58 -7.73
CA MET A 208 6.43 22.99 -8.11
C MET A 208 5.11 23.72 -8.36
N ASP A 209 4.12 23.05 -8.91
CA ASP A 209 2.78 23.60 -9.16
C ASP A 209 1.90 23.62 -7.90
N SER A 210 2.46 23.19 -6.75
CA SER A 210 1.80 23.23 -5.45
C SER A 210 0.48 22.43 -5.41
N TYR A 211 0.44 21.30 -6.08
CA TYR A 211 -0.69 20.37 -5.95
C TYR A 211 -0.80 19.88 -4.50
N ASN A 212 -2.04 19.73 -4.02
CA ASN A 212 -2.32 19.31 -2.65
C ASN A 212 -2.18 17.78 -2.46
N ILE A 213 -1.00 17.28 -2.77
CA ILE A 213 -0.61 15.88 -2.59
C ILE A 213 0.91 15.77 -2.45
N ASP A 214 1.38 15.10 -1.41
CA ASP A 214 2.80 14.83 -1.22
C ASP A 214 3.24 13.65 -2.08
N ILE A 215 4.28 13.83 -2.92
CA ILE A 215 4.83 12.75 -3.75
C ILE A 215 6.13 12.22 -3.16
N MET A 216 6.24 10.90 -3.09
CA MET A 216 7.44 10.16 -2.70
C MET A 216 7.87 9.23 -3.84
N LEU A 217 9.13 9.31 -4.24
CA LEU A 217 9.75 8.36 -5.18
C LEU A 217 10.48 7.26 -4.38
N ALA A 218 10.24 5.98 -4.72
CA ALA A 218 10.80 4.82 -4.03
C ALA A 218 11.29 3.74 -5.01
#